data_b866332652577dbb755725eca8b7a420
#
_entry.id   b866332652577dbb755725eca8b7a420
#
_cell.length_a   1.000
_cell.length_b   1.000
_cell.length_c   1.000
_cell.angle_alpha   90.00
_cell.angle_beta   90.00
_cell.angle_gamma   90.00
#
_symmetry.space_group_name_H-M   'P 1'
#
loop_
_entity.id
_entity.type
_entity.pdbx_description
1 polymer ?
#
loop_
_entity_poly.entity_id
_entity_poly.type
_entity_poly.pdbx_seq_one_letter_code
_entity_poly.pdbx_strand_id
1 'polypeptide(L)'
;MLLGGCLYGFAGGGLPPSIKTVAVLPFDNQTPEPTLTQEVSVAVREAVQSRLGLREASENQADAVVRGTISRYEPDLPVAYQGNTENNQVTVSRRLVQITVSVEILDQRRGKALWSRSGLLLEGDYSPGQERDGRQKALDKLVTNIVEGAQSQW
;
A
#
# COMPACT_ATOMS: atom_id res chain seq x y z
N MET A 1 29.27 -13.96 42.15
CA MET A 1 27.88 -13.70 41.83
C MET A 1 27.84 -12.94 40.53
N LEU A 2 27.62 -13.63 39.43
CA LEU A 2 27.54 -13.06 38.10
C LEU A 2 26.07 -12.88 37.75
N LEU A 3 25.62 -11.63 37.77
CA LEU A 3 24.29 -11.24 37.28
C LEU A 3 24.35 -11.17 35.74
N GLY A 4 23.90 -12.25 35.12
CA GLY A 4 23.68 -12.27 33.68
C GLY A 4 22.49 -11.35 33.35
N GLY A 5 22.76 -10.16 32.86
CA GLY A 5 21.76 -9.30 32.29
C GLY A 5 21.21 -9.92 31.03
N CYS A 6 19.97 -10.41 31.09
CA CYS A 6 19.21 -10.75 29.89
C CYS A 6 19.01 -9.50 29.06
N LEU A 7 19.80 -9.34 28.01
CA LEU A 7 19.48 -8.44 26.92
C LEU A 7 18.23 -8.97 26.24
N TYR A 8 17.09 -8.53 26.70
CA TYR A 8 15.84 -8.68 25.98
C TYR A 8 15.95 -7.79 24.74
N GLY A 9 16.46 -8.35 23.66
CA GLY A 9 16.32 -7.74 22.36
C GLY A 9 14.84 -7.76 22.00
N PHE A 10 14.20 -6.61 22.05
CA PHE A 10 12.92 -6.44 21.40
C PHE A 10 13.15 -6.70 19.90
N ALA A 11 12.86 -7.91 19.47
CA ALA A 11 12.63 -8.17 18.07
C ALA A 11 11.26 -7.56 17.72
N GLY A 12 11.20 -6.25 17.70
CA GLY A 12 10.07 -5.52 17.13
C GLY A 12 10.00 -5.90 15.66
N GLY A 13 8.94 -6.58 15.27
CA GLY A 13 8.70 -7.01 13.90
C GLY A 13 8.88 -5.82 12.96
N GLY A 14 9.86 -5.88 12.09
CA GLY A 14 10.20 -4.84 11.14
C GLY A 14 11.17 -5.38 10.09
N LEU A 15 11.61 -4.51 9.21
CA LEU A 15 12.66 -4.86 8.25
C LEU A 15 13.98 -5.17 8.99
N PRO A 16 14.90 -5.92 8.35
CA PRO A 16 16.21 -6.19 8.94
C PRO A 16 16.89 -4.91 9.43
N PRO A 17 17.65 -4.93 10.55
CA PRO A 17 18.32 -3.73 11.09
C PRO A 17 19.26 -3.05 10.12
N SER A 18 19.73 -3.77 9.10
CA SER A 18 20.59 -3.22 8.05
C SER A 18 19.85 -2.28 7.09
N ILE A 19 18.52 -2.34 7.07
CA ILE A 19 17.68 -1.50 6.21
C ILE A 19 17.30 -0.25 6.99
N LYS A 20 17.93 0.87 6.66
CA LYS A 20 17.72 2.17 7.31
C LYS A 20 17.18 3.22 6.33
N THR A 21 17.46 3.04 5.05
CA THR A 21 17.06 3.96 3.99
C THR A 21 16.27 3.24 2.91
N VAL A 22 15.38 3.98 2.27
CA VAL A 22 14.49 3.45 1.24
C VAL A 22 14.34 4.45 0.10
N ALA A 23 14.29 3.94 -1.10
CA ALA A 23 13.81 4.68 -2.27
C ALA A 23 12.46 4.11 -2.70
N VAL A 24 11.47 4.95 -2.84
CA VAL A 24 10.17 4.57 -3.39
C VAL A 24 10.14 5.02 -4.84
N LEU A 25 10.22 4.07 -5.76
CA LEU A 25 10.17 4.37 -7.19
C LEU A 25 8.74 4.64 -7.63
N PRO A 26 8.54 5.47 -8.65
CA PRO A 26 7.22 5.64 -9.25
C PRO A 26 6.68 4.27 -9.70
N PHE A 27 5.45 3.97 -9.32
CA PHE A 27 4.80 2.73 -9.75
C PHE A 27 4.51 2.77 -11.24
N ASP A 28 4.75 1.67 -11.92
CA ASP A 28 4.37 1.51 -13.31
C ASP A 28 2.85 1.45 -13.41
N ASN A 29 2.26 2.44 -14.05
CA ASN A 29 0.80 2.58 -14.15
C ASN A 29 0.31 2.10 -15.51
N GLN A 30 -0.33 0.96 -15.54
CA GLN A 30 -0.92 0.36 -16.75
C GLN A 30 -2.40 0.72 -16.92
N THR A 31 -2.91 1.65 -16.12
CA THR A 31 -4.31 2.09 -16.15
C THR A 31 -4.47 3.39 -16.93
N PRO A 32 -5.70 3.72 -17.37
CA PRO A 32 -5.96 5.01 -18.02
C PRO A 32 -6.04 6.21 -17.07
N GLU A 33 -5.85 6.00 -15.75
CA GLU A 33 -5.90 7.08 -14.75
C GLU A 33 -4.49 7.49 -14.34
N PRO A 34 -3.95 8.60 -14.91
CA PRO A 34 -2.55 8.98 -14.67
C PRO A 34 -2.26 9.48 -13.26
N THR A 35 -3.26 9.95 -12.52
CA THR A 35 -3.07 10.46 -11.16
C THR A 35 -2.72 9.38 -10.15
N LEU A 36 -3.02 8.11 -10.44
CA LEU A 36 -2.73 6.99 -9.55
C LEU A 36 -1.24 6.81 -9.28
N THR A 37 -0.38 7.07 -10.25
CA THR A 37 1.08 6.99 -10.04
C THR A 37 1.50 7.89 -8.89
N GLN A 38 1.04 9.13 -8.89
CA GLN A 38 1.36 10.11 -7.84
C GLN A 38 0.73 9.73 -6.51
N GLU A 39 -0.54 9.39 -6.50
CA GLU A 39 -1.27 9.06 -5.27
C GLU A 39 -0.70 7.83 -4.57
N VAL A 40 -0.42 6.76 -5.33
CA VAL A 40 0.19 5.53 -4.80
C VAL A 40 1.60 5.82 -4.27
N SER A 41 2.42 6.53 -5.05
CA SER A 41 3.80 6.83 -4.66
C SER A 41 3.87 7.67 -3.40
N VAL A 42 3.01 8.68 -3.26
CA VAL A 42 2.95 9.51 -2.05
C VAL A 42 2.50 8.69 -0.85
N ALA A 43 1.44 7.90 -0.98
CA ALA A 43 0.92 7.08 0.11
C ALA A 43 1.98 6.07 0.61
N VAL A 44 2.67 5.40 -0.30
CA VAL A 44 3.72 4.44 0.05
C VAL A 44 4.92 5.12 0.69
N ARG A 45 5.36 6.27 0.15
CA ARG A 45 6.47 7.05 0.70
C ARG A 45 6.19 7.50 2.13
N GLU A 46 5.03 8.05 2.38
CA GLU A 46 4.61 8.45 3.73
C GLU A 46 4.58 7.27 4.69
N ALA A 47 4.09 6.12 4.25
CA ALA A 47 4.00 4.92 5.08
C ALA A 47 5.38 4.39 5.48
N VAL A 48 6.32 4.29 4.54
CA VAL A 48 7.66 3.76 4.84
C VAL A 48 8.45 4.71 5.74
N GLN A 49 8.21 6.01 5.65
CA GLN A 49 8.85 6.99 6.52
C GLN A 49 8.23 7.03 7.92
N SER A 50 6.91 7.17 8.00
CA SER A 50 6.22 7.39 9.28
C SER A 50 5.94 6.10 10.05
N ARG A 51 5.65 5.00 9.37
CA ARG A 51 5.26 3.74 10.01
C ARG A 51 6.39 2.73 10.11
N LEU A 52 7.33 2.73 9.16
CA LEU A 52 8.49 1.85 9.20
C LEU A 52 9.77 2.57 9.68
N GLY A 53 9.72 3.88 9.84
CA GLY A 53 10.84 4.67 10.35
C GLY A 53 12.04 4.74 9.41
N LEU A 54 11.85 4.53 8.12
CA LEU A 54 12.92 4.57 7.14
C LEU A 54 13.14 5.99 6.63
N ARG A 55 14.39 6.33 6.34
CA ARG A 55 14.73 7.60 5.71
C ARG A 55 14.71 7.46 4.21
N GLU A 56 14.21 8.46 3.52
CA GLU A 56 14.24 8.51 2.06
C GLU A 56 15.68 8.73 1.58
N ALA A 57 16.08 8.00 0.55
CA ALA A 57 17.34 8.14 -0.12
C ALA A 57 17.17 7.97 -1.63
N SER A 58 18.17 8.40 -2.40
CA SER A 58 18.16 8.13 -3.84
C SER A 58 18.26 6.63 -4.12
N GLU A 59 17.75 6.20 -5.26
CA GLU A 59 17.75 4.78 -5.64
C GLU A 59 19.13 4.14 -5.52
N ASN A 60 20.19 4.85 -5.93
CA ASN A 60 21.55 4.33 -5.91
C ASN A 60 22.14 4.18 -4.50
N GLN A 61 21.60 4.87 -3.52
CA GLN A 61 22.13 4.93 -2.15
C GLN A 61 21.24 4.24 -1.12
N ALA A 62 20.00 3.95 -1.47
CA ALA A 62 19.05 3.35 -0.55
C ALA A 62 19.39 1.89 -0.24
N ASP A 63 19.19 1.49 1.01
CA ASP A 63 19.34 0.09 1.42
C ASP A 63 18.26 -0.79 0.80
N ALA A 64 17.05 -0.26 0.72
CA ALA A 64 15.92 -0.94 0.10
C ALA A 64 15.25 -0.07 -0.96
N VAL A 65 14.61 -0.72 -1.91
CA VAL A 65 13.79 -0.08 -2.94
C VAL A 65 12.39 -0.67 -2.90
N VAL A 66 11.39 0.20 -2.88
CA VAL A 66 10.00 -0.17 -3.09
C VAL A 66 9.64 0.13 -4.55
N ARG A 67 9.14 -0.87 -5.23
CA ARG A 67 8.67 -0.75 -6.62
C ARG A 67 7.41 -1.55 -6.82
N GLY A 68 6.65 -1.20 -7.82
CA GLY A 68 5.41 -1.91 -8.11
C GLY A 68 4.76 -1.50 -9.41
N THR A 69 3.62 -2.13 -9.66
CA THR A 69 2.81 -1.94 -10.86
C THR A 69 1.35 -1.78 -10.47
N ILE A 70 0.69 -0.79 -11.03
CA ILE A 70 -0.76 -0.62 -10.95
C ILE A 70 -1.32 -1.21 -12.23
N SER A 71 -1.94 -2.38 -12.13
CA SER A 71 -2.35 -3.15 -13.31
C SER A 71 -3.81 -2.92 -13.70
N ARG A 72 -4.66 -2.50 -12.77
CA ARG A 72 -6.08 -2.32 -13.02
C ARG A 72 -6.68 -1.24 -12.12
N TYR A 73 -7.63 -0.50 -12.66
CA TYR A 73 -8.40 0.51 -11.96
C TYR A 73 -9.85 0.47 -12.41
N GLU A 74 -10.74 0.21 -11.48
CA GLU A 74 -12.18 0.24 -11.67
C GLU A 74 -12.76 1.26 -10.69
N PRO A 75 -13.07 2.48 -11.15
CA PRO A 75 -13.45 3.56 -10.26
C PRO A 75 -14.91 3.52 -9.79
N ASP A 76 -15.76 2.76 -10.47
CA ASP A 76 -17.18 2.95 -10.37
C ASP A 76 -17.96 1.63 -10.49
N LEU A 77 -17.77 0.75 -9.52
CA LEU A 77 -18.50 -0.50 -9.43
C LEU A 77 -19.70 -0.34 -8.49
N PRO A 78 -20.94 -0.57 -8.96
CA PRO A 78 -22.11 -0.52 -8.08
C PRO A 78 -22.12 -1.73 -7.14
N VAL A 79 -22.29 -1.51 -5.84
CA VAL A 79 -22.28 -2.59 -4.83
C VAL A 79 -23.50 -2.63 -3.95
N ALA A 80 -24.29 -1.57 -3.94
CA ALA A 80 -25.57 -1.52 -3.23
C ALA A 80 -26.59 -0.69 -4.01
N TYR A 81 -27.83 -1.10 -3.93
CA TYR A 81 -28.95 -0.45 -4.62
C TYR A 81 -30.03 -0.10 -3.62
N GLN A 82 -30.68 1.02 -3.85
CA GLN A 82 -31.86 1.43 -3.10
C GLN A 82 -33.05 1.52 -4.04
N GLY A 83 -34.08 0.72 -3.77
CA GLY A 83 -35.34 0.73 -4.53
C GLY A 83 -36.34 1.71 -3.95
N ASN A 84 -37.06 2.44 -4.82
CA ASN A 84 -38.18 3.23 -4.44
C ASN A 84 -39.45 2.48 -4.89
N THR A 85 -40.30 2.09 -3.91
CA THR A 85 -41.53 1.33 -4.15
C THR A 85 -42.64 2.14 -4.79
N GLU A 86 -42.59 3.47 -4.73
CA GLU A 86 -43.63 4.35 -5.27
C GLU A 86 -43.56 4.52 -6.79
N ASN A 87 -42.34 4.53 -7.36
CA ASN A 87 -42.13 4.80 -8.79
C ASN A 87 -41.28 3.72 -9.50
N ASN A 88 -41.04 2.60 -8.87
CA ASN A 88 -40.29 1.45 -9.42
C ASN A 88 -38.86 1.81 -9.88
N GLN A 89 -38.25 2.86 -9.33
CA GLN A 89 -36.89 3.27 -9.63
C GLN A 89 -35.88 2.64 -8.67
N VAL A 90 -34.80 2.13 -9.25
CA VAL A 90 -33.66 1.61 -8.50
C VAL A 90 -32.48 2.57 -8.68
N THR A 91 -31.94 3.07 -7.58
CA THR A 91 -30.75 3.93 -7.58
C THR A 91 -29.58 3.23 -6.92
N VAL A 92 -28.39 3.50 -7.39
CA VAL A 92 -27.16 2.99 -6.77
C VAL A 92 -26.92 3.82 -5.50
N SER A 93 -26.88 3.16 -4.35
CA SER A 93 -26.65 3.81 -3.05
C SER A 93 -25.19 3.76 -2.60
N ARG A 94 -24.43 2.75 -3.06
CA ARG A 94 -23.00 2.61 -2.77
C ARG A 94 -22.26 2.18 -4.01
N ARG A 95 -21.05 2.69 -4.16
CA ARG A 95 -20.12 2.37 -5.24
C ARG A 95 -18.78 1.92 -4.65
N LEU A 96 -17.96 1.32 -5.48
CA LEU A 96 -16.69 0.74 -5.09
C LEU A 96 -15.60 1.15 -6.07
N VAL A 97 -14.48 1.61 -5.53
CA VAL A 97 -13.20 1.69 -6.26
C VAL A 97 -12.46 0.39 -6.05
N GLN A 98 -11.97 -0.21 -7.14
CA GLN A 98 -11.01 -1.32 -7.09
C GLN A 98 -9.71 -0.92 -7.77
N ILE A 99 -8.60 -1.15 -7.08
CA ILE A 99 -7.25 -0.96 -7.62
C ILE A 99 -6.50 -2.27 -7.47
N THR A 100 -5.91 -2.78 -8.54
CA THR A 100 -5.04 -3.95 -8.47
C THR A 100 -3.59 -3.53 -8.56
N VAL A 101 -2.81 -3.88 -7.55
CA VAL A 101 -1.41 -3.46 -7.40
C VAL A 101 -0.54 -4.67 -7.12
N SER A 102 0.62 -4.71 -7.76
CA SER A 102 1.72 -5.59 -7.38
C SER A 102 2.82 -4.73 -6.77
N VAL A 103 3.41 -5.18 -5.67
CA VAL A 103 4.42 -4.41 -4.94
C VAL A 103 5.52 -5.31 -4.41
N GLU A 104 6.73 -4.79 -4.39
CA GLU A 104 7.92 -5.48 -3.91
C GLU A 104 8.80 -4.52 -3.11
N ILE A 105 9.33 -5.02 -2.00
CA ILE A 105 10.41 -4.36 -1.26
C ILE A 105 11.67 -5.19 -1.47
N LEU A 106 12.68 -4.59 -2.10
CA LEU A 106 13.92 -5.24 -2.48
C LEU A 106 15.08 -4.76 -1.60
N ASP A 107 15.82 -5.70 -1.01
CA ASP A 107 17.12 -5.39 -0.40
C ASP A 107 18.15 -5.24 -1.52
N GLN A 108 18.61 -4.01 -1.75
CA GLN A 108 19.54 -3.72 -2.85
C GLN A 108 20.93 -4.31 -2.62
N ARG A 109 21.37 -4.43 -1.37
CA ARG A 109 22.71 -4.96 -1.06
C ARG A 109 22.80 -6.44 -1.31
N ARG A 110 21.72 -7.18 -1.03
CA ARG A 110 21.66 -8.64 -1.21
C ARG A 110 21.01 -9.06 -2.51
N GLY A 111 20.36 -8.12 -3.22
CA GLY A 111 19.61 -8.42 -4.44
C GLY A 111 18.43 -9.36 -4.20
N LYS A 112 17.83 -9.31 -3.01
CA LYS A 112 16.79 -10.23 -2.57
C LYS A 112 15.54 -9.47 -2.17
N ALA A 113 14.36 -10.01 -2.55
CA ALA A 113 13.10 -9.47 -2.11
C ALA A 113 12.91 -9.69 -0.61
N LEU A 114 12.65 -8.63 0.12
CA LEU A 114 12.29 -8.68 1.53
C LEU A 114 10.82 -9.06 1.72
N TRP A 115 9.99 -8.56 0.82
CA TRP A 115 8.57 -8.85 0.79
C TRP A 115 8.03 -8.52 -0.60
N SER A 116 7.07 -9.30 -1.06
CA SER A 116 6.37 -9.02 -2.31
C SER A 116 4.95 -9.56 -2.29
N ARG A 117 4.07 -8.87 -3.00
CA ARG A 117 2.70 -9.32 -3.26
C ARG A 117 2.34 -8.98 -4.69
N SER A 118 1.79 -9.96 -5.41
CA SER A 118 1.28 -9.78 -6.75
C SER A 118 -0.25 -9.76 -6.74
N GLY A 119 -0.84 -8.86 -7.52
CA GLY A 119 -2.28 -8.85 -7.70
C GLY A 119 -3.09 -8.54 -6.45
N LEU A 120 -2.59 -7.64 -5.58
CA LEU A 120 -3.37 -7.14 -4.45
C LEU A 120 -4.60 -6.41 -4.96
N LEU A 121 -5.77 -6.89 -4.57
CA LEU A 121 -7.03 -6.25 -4.87
C LEU A 121 -7.40 -5.32 -3.71
N LEU A 122 -7.39 -4.02 -3.97
CA LEU A 122 -7.61 -2.97 -2.99
C LEU A 122 -8.96 -2.32 -3.28
N GLU A 123 -9.84 -2.34 -2.32
CA GLU A 123 -11.20 -1.86 -2.48
C GLU A 123 -11.54 -0.74 -1.51
N GLY A 124 -12.22 0.28 -1.99
CA GLY A 124 -12.74 1.35 -1.17
C GLY A 124 -14.17 1.70 -1.61
N ASP A 125 -15.12 1.55 -0.70
CA ASP A 125 -16.50 1.92 -0.96
C ASP A 125 -16.73 3.41 -0.73
N TYR A 126 -17.69 3.96 -1.47
CA TYR A 126 -18.03 5.37 -1.36
C TYR A 126 -19.49 5.65 -1.72
N SER A 127 -20.01 6.79 -1.25
CA SER A 127 -21.31 7.28 -1.68
C SER A 127 -21.20 7.95 -3.06
N PRO A 128 -22.23 7.87 -3.93
CA PRO A 128 -22.20 8.50 -5.24
C PRO A 128 -21.71 9.95 -5.18
N GLY A 129 -20.77 10.30 -6.06
CA GLY A 129 -20.10 11.62 -6.10
C GLY A 129 -18.88 11.77 -5.20
N GLN A 130 -18.51 10.74 -4.42
CA GLN A 130 -17.39 10.77 -3.48
C GLN A 130 -16.31 9.73 -3.82
N GLU A 131 -16.01 9.58 -5.09
CA GLU A 131 -15.00 8.62 -5.58
C GLU A 131 -13.64 8.78 -4.90
N ARG A 132 -13.23 10.02 -4.60
CA ARG A 132 -11.97 10.29 -3.91
C ARG A 132 -11.89 9.55 -2.56
N ASP A 133 -12.97 9.49 -1.82
CA ASP A 133 -13.01 8.78 -0.54
C ASP A 133 -12.80 7.28 -0.72
N GLY A 134 -13.43 6.71 -1.74
CA GLY A 134 -13.23 5.30 -2.11
C GLY A 134 -11.78 5.02 -2.49
N ARG A 135 -11.19 5.88 -3.30
CA ARG A 135 -9.79 5.77 -3.71
C ARG A 135 -8.84 5.87 -2.51
N GLN A 136 -9.09 6.81 -1.60
CA GLN A 136 -8.30 6.92 -0.37
C GLN A 136 -8.39 5.67 0.50
N LYS A 137 -9.56 5.10 0.67
CA LYS A 137 -9.73 3.84 1.42
C LYS A 137 -8.95 2.68 0.78
N ALA A 138 -8.95 2.58 -0.54
CA ALA A 138 -8.18 1.56 -1.25
C ALA A 138 -6.67 1.75 -1.02
N LEU A 139 -6.17 2.98 -1.07
CA LEU A 139 -4.77 3.30 -0.79
C LEU A 139 -4.38 3.03 0.66
N ASP A 140 -5.26 3.29 1.62
CA ASP A 140 -5.03 2.96 3.03
C ASP A 140 -4.85 1.45 3.23
N LYS A 141 -5.58 0.63 2.48
CA LYS A 141 -5.40 -0.82 2.48
C LYS A 141 -4.07 -1.25 1.87
N LEU A 142 -3.61 -0.58 0.81
CA LEU A 142 -2.28 -0.81 0.26
C LEU A 142 -1.20 -0.54 1.31
N VAL A 143 -1.26 0.60 1.95
CA VAL A 143 -0.33 0.99 3.02
C VAL A 143 -0.32 -0.03 4.14
N THR A 144 -1.49 -0.46 4.59
CA THR A 144 -1.61 -1.49 5.64
C THR A 144 -0.95 -2.80 5.21
N ASN A 145 -1.20 -3.26 3.98
CA ASN A 145 -0.57 -4.47 3.45
C ASN A 145 0.96 -4.37 3.42
N ILE A 146 1.50 -3.25 2.98
CA ILE A 146 2.95 -3.01 2.92
C ILE A 146 3.56 -3.03 4.32
N VAL A 147 2.96 -2.29 5.25
CA VAL A 147 3.48 -2.17 6.63
C VAL A 147 3.41 -3.50 7.36
N GLU A 148 2.28 -4.17 7.31
CA GLU A 148 2.12 -5.49 7.93
C GLU A 148 3.03 -6.53 7.29
N GLY A 149 3.16 -6.51 5.97
CA GLY A 149 4.05 -7.41 5.24
C GLY A 149 5.51 -7.18 5.60
N ALA A 150 5.95 -5.94 5.68
CA ALA A 150 7.31 -5.59 6.08
C ALA A 150 7.62 -5.99 7.53
N GLN A 151 6.62 -5.96 8.41
CA GLN A 151 6.78 -6.28 9.83
C GLN A 151 6.68 -7.79 10.13
N SER A 152 5.97 -8.55 9.31
CA SER A 152 5.65 -9.95 9.58
C SER A 152 6.72 -10.94 9.13
N GLN A 153 7.68 -10.52 8.31
CA GLN A 153 8.69 -11.41 7.72
C GLN A 153 9.92 -11.64 8.61
N TRP A 154 10.03 -10.90 9.71
CA TRP A 154 11.27 -10.85 10.53
C TRP A 154 11.00 -10.91 12.03
#